data_a1a03c2a2163a11f4f1a52327cb75870
#
_entry.id   a1a03c2a2163a11f4f1a52327cb75870
#
_cell.length_a   1.000
_cell.length_b   1.000
_cell.length_c   1.000
_cell.angle_alpha   90.00
_cell.angle_beta   90.00
_cell.angle_gamma   90.00
#
_symmetry.space_group_name_H-M   'P 1'
#
loop_
_entity.id
_entity.type
_entity.pdbx_description
1 polymer ?
#
loop_
_entity_poly.entity_id
_entity_poly.type
_entity_poly.pdbx_seq_one_letter_code
_entity_poly.pdbx_strand_id
1 'polypeptide(L)'
;PSVPGRTWHKESYYFARQLAEKMQQAGATLRGHGGIRYIYYQGEVKQLVESTHTEVRDERSFTLLEDVNCPAVLAEQCFVTSEEDVAQFGSEEGCKTVARAYYEAICAYFGTQPLDTPL
;
A
#
# COMPACT_ATOMS: atom_id res chain seq x y z
N PRO A 1 1.44 -5.53 0.04
CA PRO A 1 2.75 -6.13 0.30
C PRO A 1 2.78 -7.60 -0.11
N SER A 2 3.98 -8.22 -0.05
CA SER A 2 4.14 -9.65 -0.24
C SER A 2 3.34 -10.46 0.79
N VAL A 3 2.95 -11.67 0.41
CA VAL A 3 2.17 -12.58 1.29
C VAL A 3 3.00 -13.09 2.48
N PRO A 4 2.34 -13.54 3.57
CA PRO A 4 3.02 -14.17 4.69
C PRO A 4 3.90 -15.35 4.24
N GLY A 5 5.09 -15.46 4.84
CA GLY A 5 6.09 -16.48 4.51
C GLY A 5 7.20 -16.00 3.56
N ARG A 6 7.06 -14.85 2.93
CA ARG A 6 8.12 -14.26 2.10
C ARG A 6 9.19 -13.56 2.96
N THR A 7 10.41 -13.52 2.43
CA THR A 7 11.59 -12.93 3.11
C THR A 7 11.32 -11.51 3.60
N TRP A 8 10.70 -10.68 2.75
CA TRP A 8 10.45 -9.27 3.04
C TRP A 8 9.02 -8.97 3.50
N HIS A 9 8.27 -10.00 3.92
CA HIS A 9 6.86 -9.82 4.30
C HIS A 9 6.67 -8.83 5.45
N LYS A 10 7.43 -8.98 6.53
CA LYS A 10 7.27 -8.14 7.74
C LYS A 10 7.58 -6.68 7.46
N GLU A 11 8.69 -6.43 6.77
CA GLU A 11 9.13 -5.08 6.40
C GLU A 11 8.17 -4.45 5.39
N SER A 12 7.71 -5.22 4.41
CA SER A 12 6.71 -4.77 3.43
C SER A 12 5.37 -4.45 4.10
N TYR A 13 4.93 -5.28 5.04
CA TYR A 13 3.71 -5.02 5.81
C TYR A 13 3.84 -3.77 6.68
N TYR A 14 4.97 -3.60 7.36
CA TYR A 14 5.25 -2.39 8.14
C TYR A 14 5.21 -1.13 7.28
N PHE A 15 5.83 -1.17 6.09
CA PHE A 15 5.79 -0.05 5.15
C PHE A 15 4.36 0.20 4.63
N ALA A 16 3.60 -0.85 4.31
CA ALA A 16 2.20 -0.72 3.91
C ALA A 16 1.34 -0.04 5.00
N ARG A 17 1.61 -0.32 6.27
CA ARG A 17 0.93 0.36 7.39
C ARG A 17 1.24 1.84 7.44
N GLN A 18 2.50 2.24 7.22
CA GLN A 18 2.87 3.66 7.16
C GLN A 18 2.14 4.37 6.02
N LEU A 19 2.06 3.74 4.84
CA LEU A 19 1.33 4.27 3.69
C LEU A 19 -0.16 4.41 3.98
N ALA A 20 -0.80 3.38 4.51
CA ALA A 20 -2.22 3.40 4.85
C ALA A 20 -2.54 4.48 5.89
N GLU A 21 -1.73 4.61 6.94
CA GLU A 21 -1.89 5.63 7.97
C GLU A 21 -1.79 7.05 7.39
N LYS A 22 -0.77 7.32 6.57
CA LYS A 22 -0.59 8.63 5.95
C LYS A 22 -1.70 8.96 4.95
N MET A 23 -2.15 7.99 4.18
CA MET A 23 -3.30 8.17 3.29
C MET A 23 -4.58 8.47 4.07
N GLN A 24 -4.81 7.76 5.18
CA GLN A 24 -5.96 8.04 6.06
C GLN A 24 -5.90 9.44 6.67
N GLN A 25 -4.72 9.89 7.13
CA GLN A 25 -4.50 11.26 7.62
C GLN A 25 -4.74 12.30 6.53
N ALA A 26 -4.47 11.96 5.26
CA ALA A 26 -4.75 12.80 4.09
C ALA A 26 -6.23 12.79 3.67
N GLY A 27 -7.09 12.05 4.37
CA GLY A 27 -8.53 12.01 4.15
C GLY A 27 -9.02 10.79 3.36
N ALA A 28 -8.17 9.83 3.03
CA ALA A 28 -8.59 8.63 2.32
C ALA A 28 -9.44 7.71 3.20
N THR A 29 -10.48 7.15 2.62
CA THR A 29 -11.23 6.04 3.22
C THR A 29 -10.54 4.72 2.86
N LEU A 30 -9.95 4.06 3.85
CA LEU A 30 -9.25 2.81 3.64
C LEU A 30 -10.23 1.66 3.37
N ARG A 31 -9.94 0.88 2.32
CA ARG A 31 -10.77 -0.26 1.94
C ARG A 31 -10.48 -1.49 2.83
N GLY A 32 -11.54 -2.21 3.19
CA GLY A 32 -11.43 -3.44 3.97
C GLY A 32 -10.82 -3.21 5.35
N HIS A 33 -10.01 -4.14 5.82
CA HIS A 33 -9.38 -4.06 7.13
C HIS A 33 -8.07 -3.27 7.07
N GLY A 34 -8.15 -1.97 7.37
CA GLY A 34 -6.97 -1.09 7.41
C GLY A 34 -6.31 -0.83 6.05
N GLY A 35 -7.01 -1.09 4.95
CA GLY A 35 -6.52 -0.80 3.60
C GLY A 35 -5.43 -1.75 3.09
N ILE A 36 -5.03 -2.78 3.85
CA ILE A 36 -3.92 -3.65 3.48
C ILE A 36 -4.45 -5.04 3.14
N ARG A 37 -4.08 -5.51 1.96
CA ARG A 37 -4.50 -6.81 1.43
C ARG A 37 -3.33 -7.58 0.85
N TYR A 38 -3.47 -8.90 0.83
CA TYR A 38 -2.57 -9.80 0.11
C TYR A 38 -3.24 -10.30 -1.15
N ILE A 39 -2.47 -10.40 -2.21
CA ILE A 39 -2.89 -10.99 -3.48
C ILE A 39 -1.98 -12.18 -3.77
N TYR A 40 -2.56 -13.28 -4.18
CA TYR A 40 -1.86 -14.46 -4.68
C TYR A 40 -2.66 -15.13 -5.79
N TYR A 41 -2.04 -16.02 -6.54
CA TYR A 41 -2.66 -16.69 -7.67
C TYR A 41 -2.75 -18.19 -7.44
N GLN A 42 -3.95 -18.74 -7.54
CA GLN A 42 -4.19 -20.18 -7.63
C GLN A 42 -4.39 -20.53 -9.10
N GLY A 43 -3.33 -21.02 -9.75
CA GLY A 43 -3.27 -21.09 -11.20
C GLY A 43 -3.35 -19.69 -11.79
N GLU A 44 -4.34 -19.42 -12.64
CA GLU A 44 -4.58 -18.10 -13.25
C GLU A 44 -5.59 -17.25 -12.46
N VAL A 45 -6.16 -17.79 -11.38
CA VAL A 45 -7.19 -17.10 -10.62
C VAL A 45 -6.56 -16.25 -9.51
N LYS A 46 -6.81 -14.94 -9.60
CA LYS A 46 -6.39 -13.99 -8.57
C LYS A 46 -7.24 -14.15 -7.31
N GLN A 47 -6.59 -14.36 -6.18
CA GLN A 47 -7.18 -14.37 -4.85
C GLN A 47 -6.79 -13.10 -4.11
N LEU A 48 -7.74 -12.54 -3.37
CA LEU A 48 -7.53 -11.33 -2.56
C LEU A 48 -8.01 -11.65 -1.14
N VAL A 49 -7.12 -11.44 -0.16
CA VAL A 49 -7.42 -11.66 1.25
C VAL A 49 -7.03 -10.45 2.09
N GLU A 50 -7.75 -10.24 3.17
CA GLU A 50 -7.43 -9.19 4.13
C GLU A 50 -6.12 -9.49 4.88
N SER A 51 -5.43 -8.45 5.30
CA SER A 51 -4.15 -8.58 6.02
C SER A 51 -4.26 -9.26 7.40
N THR A 52 -5.46 -9.49 7.88
CA THR A 52 -5.73 -10.30 9.07
C THR A 52 -5.48 -11.80 8.86
N HIS A 53 -5.40 -12.25 7.60
CA HIS A 53 -5.04 -13.61 7.26
C HIS A 53 -3.51 -13.75 7.27
N THR A 54 -2.99 -14.40 8.31
CA THR A 54 -1.55 -14.53 8.56
C THR A 54 -0.96 -15.87 8.13
N GLU A 55 -1.75 -16.69 7.46
CA GLU A 55 -1.32 -18.00 6.97
C GLU A 55 -0.23 -17.87 5.92
N VAL A 56 0.83 -18.66 6.07
CA VAL A 56 1.90 -18.77 5.08
C VAL A 56 1.35 -19.28 3.75
N ARG A 57 1.75 -18.65 2.65
CA ARG A 57 1.33 -18.97 1.29
C ARG A 57 2.52 -19.35 0.42
N ASP A 58 2.40 -20.44 -0.28
CA ASP A 58 3.39 -20.89 -1.28
C ASP A 58 3.06 -20.34 -2.68
N GLU A 59 1.80 -19.96 -2.92
CA GLU A 59 1.36 -19.39 -4.17
C GLU A 59 2.02 -18.04 -4.44
N ARG A 60 2.32 -17.75 -5.71
CA ARG A 60 2.95 -16.50 -6.11
C ARG A 60 1.96 -15.34 -6.12
N SER A 61 2.45 -14.17 -5.75
CA SER A 61 1.78 -12.88 -5.90
C SER A 61 2.25 -12.18 -7.19
N PHE A 62 2.12 -10.87 -7.27
CA PHE A 62 2.67 -10.08 -8.37
C PHE A 62 4.20 -10.24 -8.45
N THR A 63 4.72 -10.33 -9.66
CA THR A 63 6.16 -10.39 -9.92
C THR A 63 6.93 -9.29 -9.19
N LEU A 64 6.41 -8.06 -9.18
CA LEU A 64 7.01 -6.94 -8.47
C LEU A 64 7.18 -7.22 -6.96
N LEU A 65 6.28 -7.95 -6.34
CA LEU A 65 6.33 -8.26 -4.91
C LEU A 65 7.13 -9.52 -4.59
N GLU A 66 7.33 -10.39 -5.59
CA GLU A 66 8.01 -11.68 -5.42
C GLU A 66 9.51 -11.64 -5.74
N ASP A 67 9.88 -10.93 -6.81
CA ASP A 67 11.20 -11.04 -7.41
C ASP A 67 12.15 -9.90 -7.02
N VAL A 68 11.69 -8.93 -6.24
CA VAL A 68 12.55 -7.86 -5.70
C VAL A 68 13.23 -8.31 -4.40
N ASN A 69 14.49 -7.94 -4.25
CA ASN A 69 15.27 -8.24 -3.04
C ASN A 69 15.24 -7.08 -2.04
N CYS A 70 14.06 -6.57 -1.76
CA CYS A 70 13.81 -5.50 -0.80
C CYS A 70 12.34 -5.49 -0.36
N PRO A 71 11.99 -4.78 0.72
CA PRO A 71 10.59 -4.49 1.04
C PRO A 71 9.88 -3.83 -0.12
N ALA A 72 8.69 -4.32 -0.47
CA ALA A 72 7.92 -3.83 -1.59
C ALA A 72 6.42 -3.76 -1.29
N VAL A 73 5.78 -2.71 -1.79
CA VAL A 73 4.34 -2.47 -1.67
C VAL A 73 3.81 -1.98 -3.00
N LEU A 74 2.68 -2.52 -3.42
CA LEU A 74 1.86 -1.94 -4.48
C LEU A 74 0.79 -1.09 -3.81
N ALA A 75 0.83 0.22 -4.03
CA ALA A 75 -0.15 1.16 -3.50
C ALA A 75 -1.13 1.58 -4.59
N GLU A 76 -2.42 1.55 -4.26
CA GLU A 76 -3.50 2.06 -5.12
C GLU A 76 -4.02 3.35 -4.51
N GLN A 77 -3.87 4.45 -5.24
CA GLN A 77 -4.19 5.80 -4.77
C GLN A 77 -5.69 6.01 -4.56
N CYS A 78 -6.49 5.55 -5.51
CA CYS A 78 -7.95 5.70 -5.49
C CYS A 78 -8.60 4.70 -6.45
N PHE A 79 -9.90 4.55 -6.33
CA PHE A 79 -10.71 3.77 -7.27
C PHE A 79 -11.37 4.70 -8.28
N VAL A 80 -11.09 4.53 -9.56
CA VAL A 80 -11.68 5.33 -10.64
C VAL A 80 -13.20 5.18 -10.76
N THR A 81 -13.76 4.15 -10.13
CA THR A 81 -15.21 3.91 -10.04
C THR A 81 -15.86 4.56 -8.82
N SER A 82 -15.07 5.17 -7.93
CA SER A 82 -15.55 5.92 -6.78
C SER A 82 -15.53 7.41 -7.11
N GLU A 83 -16.70 8.03 -7.24
CA GLU A 83 -16.82 9.47 -7.49
C GLU A 83 -16.14 10.29 -6.38
N GLU A 84 -16.28 9.85 -5.13
CA GLU A 84 -15.67 10.50 -3.97
C GLU A 84 -14.12 10.45 -4.05
N ASP A 85 -13.54 9.29 -4.33
CA ASP A 85 -12.10 9.13 -4.48
C ASP A 85 -11.54 9.98 -5.62
N VAL A 86 -12.24 9.97 -6.77
CA VAL A 86 -11.85 10.75 -7.95
C VAL A 86 -11.95 12.25 -7.66
N ALA A 87 -12.99 12.70 -6.99
CA ALA A 87 -13.14 14.11 -6.60
C ALA A 87 -12.03 14.56 -5.65
N GLN A 88 -11.61 13.69 -4.73
CA GLN A 88 -10.59 14.00 -3.72
C GLN A 88 -9.16 13.88 -4.25
N PHE A 89 -8.87 12.81 -4.99
CA PHE A 89 -7.48 12.43 -5.35
C PHE A 89 -7.20 12.43 -6.85
N GLY A 90 -8.20 12.62 -7.70
CA GLY A 90 -8.06 12.56 -9.17
C GLY A 90 -7.56 13.87 -9.81
N SER A 91 -7.53 14.98 -9.07
CA SER A 91 -7.03 16.27 -9.53
C SER A 91 -5.51 16.40 -9.34
N GLU A 92 -4.90 17.44 -9.93
CA GLU A 92 -3.49 17.77 -9.69
C GLU A 92 -3.21 17.99 -8.20
N GLU A 93 -4.05 18.75 -7.50
CA GLU A 93 -3.94 18.98 -6.06
C GLU A 93 -4.14 17.69 -5.25
N GLY A 94 -5.07 16.83 -5.66
CA GLY A 94 -5.24 15.52 -5.08
C GLY A 94 -4.00 14.63 -5.24
N CYS A 95 -3.37 14.66 -6.41
CA CYS A 95 -2.12 13.95 -6.65
C CYS A 95 -0.97 14.48 -5.79
N LYS A 96 -0.86 15.79 -5.59
CA LYS A 96 0.13 16.39 -4.67
C LYS A 96 -0.11 15.95 -3.22
N THR A 97 -1.36 15.91 -2.80
CA THR A 97 -1.75 15.42 -1.47
C THR A 97 -1.31 13.96 -1.27
N VAL A 98 -1.55 13.09 -2.25
CA VAL A 98 -1.10 11.69 -2.22
C VAL A 98 0.42 11.57 -2.24
N ALA A 99 1.09 12.34 -3.10
CA ALA A 99 2.55 12.36 -3.16
C ALA A 99 3.17 12.78 -1.81
N ARG A 100 2.58 13.77 -1.15
CA ARG A 100 2.99 14.17 0.21
C ARG A 100 2.79 13.05 1.22
N ALA A 101 1.65 12.39 1.21
CA ALA A 101 1.36 11.26 2.09
C ALA A 101 2.36 10.11 1.88
N TYR A 102 2.69 9.78 0.64
CA TYR A 102 3.69 8.76 0.33
C TYR A 102 5.09 9.16 0.80
N TYR A 103 5.49 10.41 0.58
CA TYR A 103 6.76 10.94 1.06
C TYR A 103 6.88 10.83 2.59
N GLU A 104 5.85 11.24 3.32
CA GLU A 104 5.80 11.14 4.78
C GLU A 104 5.83 9.69 5.27
N ALA A 105 5.16 8.78 4.56
CA ALA A 105 5.21 7.35 4.86
C ALA A 105 6.61 6.76 4.68
N ILE A 106 7.31 7.16 3.63
CA ILE A 106 8.71 6.78 3.39
C ILE A 106 9.61 7.31 4.51
N CYS A 107 9.46 8.58 4.88
CA CYS A 107 10.19 9.17 5.99
C CYS A 107 9.93 8.40 7.30
N ALA A 108 8.66 8.11 7.60
CA ALA A 108 8.28 7.35 8.80
C ALA A 108 8.88 5.93 8.79
N TYR A 109 8.88 5.27 7.64
CA TYR A 109 9.48 3.94 7.48
C TYR A 109 10.99 3.95 7.81
N PHE A 110 11.72 4.97 7.37
CA PHE A 110 13.16 5.12 7.64
C PHE A 110 13.48 5.85 8.94
N GLY A 111 12.49 6.26 9.71
CA GLY A 111 12.70 7.00 10.97
C GLY A 111 13.29 8.40 10.76
N THR A 112 13.03 9.03 9.61
CA THR A 112 13.48 10.38 9.28
C THR A 112 12.32 11.38 9.38
N GLN A 113 12.64 12.66 9.53
CA GLN A 113 11.63 13.74 9.52
C GLN A 113 11.39 14.22 8.09
N PRO A 114 10.13 14.37 7.68
CA PRO A 114 9.84 14.99 6.38
C PRO A 114 10.20 16.47 6.38
N LEU A 115 10.64 16.97 5.23
CA LEU A 115 10.85 18.40 5.03
C LEU A 115 9.52 19.13 4.82
N ASP A 116 9.42 20.36 5.29
CA ASP A 116 8.26 21.25 5.09
C ASP A 116 8.23 21.92 3.71
N THR A 117 8.94 21.37 2.75
CA THR A 117 8.99 21.91 1.39
C THR A 117 7.72 21.52 0.64
N PRO A 118 7.01 22.45 -0.04
CA PRO A 118 5.92 22.11 -0.94
C PRO A 118 6.38 21.18 -2.07
N LEU A 119 5.52 20.22 -2.44
CA LEU A 119 5.73 19.34 -3.59
C LEU A 119 5.22 20.00 -4.87
#